data_1762942fa722abc08464a8e93379ab92
#
_entry.id   1762942fa722abc08464a8e93379ab92
#
_cell.length_a   1.000
_cell.length_b   1.000
_cell.length_c   1.000
_cell.angle_alpha   90.00
_cell.angle_beta   90.00
_cell.angle_gamma   90.00
#
_symmetry.space_group_name_H-M   'P 1'
#
loop_
_entity.id
_entity.type
_entity.pdbx_description
1 polymer ?
#
loop_
_entity_poly.entity_id
_entity_poly.type
_entity_poly.pdbx_seq_one_letter_code
_entity_poly.pdbx_strand_id
1 'polypeptide(L)'
;MRFSELLSHLSEVQAAGGLQASRHDLAGDPVVSTAAALDQAQSSQISFLEPGNALAAALAASGASAVLLPARGEEAEAAQEQASARGMAWIALADPRLGFAEALDLLYPRRPRPAGIHATAVVDPDAVVGMGSHVGAQVVISADVRIGAGCTLHPHVVIYEDVEIGEGCELHAGAVLHPGCRLGRGCVVHSNAVIGSEGFGFVPTAKGWRKMPQTGLVVLEDGVEVGCGSTIDRPSVGETRIGAGTKIDNLVHVGHGVITGQGCALAAQVGIAGGARLGHGVILAGQVGLANKAVMGDRSIASSKSGVHGEVAAGEVVSGYPAIPNRLWLRCSAVFNKLPDLARTLRQLEKGRPD
;
A
#
# COMPACT_ATOMS: atom_id res chain seq x y z
N MET A 1 22.85 16.88 -7.62
CA MET A 1 22.18 17.98 -6.88
C MET A 1 22.99 18.30 -5.64
N ARG A 2 23.18 19.56 -5.25
CA ARG A 2 23.79 19.88 -3.95
C ARG A 2 22.83 19.51 -2.81
N PHE A 3 23.39 19.16 -1.65
CA PHE A 3 22.55 18.77 -0.52
C PHE A 3 21.63 19.91 -0.05
N SER A 4 22.15 21.13 0.03
CA SER A 4 21.35 22.33 0.36
C SER A 4 20.18 22.57 -0.63
N GLU A 5 20.40 22.34 -1.91
CA GLU A 5 19.39 22.45 -2.95
C GLU A 5 18.31 21.37 -2.75
N LEU A 6 18.70 20.10 -2.54
CA LEU A 6 17.78 19.01 -2.22
C LEU A 6 16.91 19.33 -1.00
N LEU A 7 17.53 19.80 0.09
CA LEU A 7 16.83 20.13 1.31
C LEU A 7 15.77 21.23 1.13
N SER A 8 16.03 22.20 0.25
CA SER A 8 15.07 23.29 -0.03
C SER A 8 13.76 22.81 -0.65
N HIS A 9 13.72 21.61 -1.20
CA HIS A 9 12.53 20.99 -1.79
C HIS A 9 11.75 20.09 -0.82
N LEU A 10 12.31 19.75 0.34
CA LEU A 10 11.62 18.90 1.31
C LEU A 10 10.43 19.65 1.95
N SER A 11 9.29 19.01 2.02
CA SER A 11 8.03 19.59 2.51
C SER A 11 8.15 20.13 3.93
N GLU A 12 8.82 19.40 4.83
CA GLU A 12 9.04 19.83 6.22
C GLU A 12 9.93 21.07 6.30
N VAL A 13 10.97 21.17 5.48
CA VAL A 13 11.87 22.34 5.40
C VAL A 13 11.11 23.56 4.89
N GLN A 14 10.28 23.39 3.85
CA GLN A 14 9.44 24.47 3.32
C GLN A 14 8.42 24.95 4.36
N ALA A 15 7.77 24.02 5.06
CA ALA A 15 6.79 24.35 6.12
C ALA A 15 7.42 25.07 7.31
N ALA A 16 8.70 24.80 7.63
CA ALA A 16 9.44 25.50 8.67
C ALA A 16 9.86 26.93 8.30
N GLY A 17 9.67 27.36 7.06
CA GLY A 17 10.12 28.67 6.54
C GLY A 17 11.49 28.63 5.87
N GLY A 18 11.96 27.46 5.50
CA GLY A 18 13.19 27.24 4.75
C GLY A 18 14.35 26.68 5.58
N LEU A 19 15.46 26.41 4.94
CA LEU A 19 16.62 25.73 5.54
C LEU A 19 17.18 26.48 6.77
N GLN A 20 17.14 27.81 6.76
CA GLN A 20 17.65 28.65 7.86
C GLN A 20 16.90 28.42 9.19
N ALA A 21 15.66 27.97 9.13
CA ALA A 21 14.85 27.66 10.30
C ALA A 21 15.03 26.21 10.80
N SER A 22 15.77 25.39 10.08
CA SER A 22 15.97 23.98 10.38
C SER A 22 17.35 23.76 11.03
N ARG A 23 17.44 22.79 11.94
CA ARG A 23 18.72 22.38 12.55
C ARG A 23 19.47 21.48 11.54
N HIS A 24 20.62 21.95 11.07
CA HIS A 24 21.41 21.25 10.04
C HIS A 24 22.91 21.58 10.14
N ASP A 25 23.70 20.74 9.48
CA ASP A 25 25.10 20.99 9.19
C ASP A 25 25.36 20.58 7.72
N LEU A 26 25.77 21.50 6.89
CA LEU A 26 26.00 21.24 5.49
C LEU A 26 27.33 20.55 5.20
N ALA A 27 28.32 20.64 6.12
CA ALA A 27 29.65 19.98 5.97
C ALA A 27 30.26 20.13 4.55
N GLY A 28 30.36 21.36 4.08
CA GLY A 28 30.88 21.69 2.72
C GLY A 28 29.86 21.50 1.60
N ASP A 29 28.61 21.27 1.90
CA ASP A 29 27.48 21.14 0.95
C ASP A 29 27.74 20.12 -0.18
N PRO A 30 27.84 18.84 0.15
CA PRO A 30 28.25 17.81 -0.80
C PRO A 30 27.24 17.66 -1.94
N VAL A 31 27.76 17.21 -3.09
CA VAL A 31 26.88 16.76 -4.19
C VAL A 31 26.35 15.38 -3.85
N VAL A 32 25.01 15.24 -3.86
CA VAL A 32 24.30 13.99 -3.71
C VAL A 32 23.76 13.55 -5.07
N SER A 33 24.08 12.34 -5.49
CA SER A 33 23.70 11.78 -6.78
C SER A 33 22.78 10.58 -6.69
N THR A 34 22.89 9.82 -5.61
CA THR A 34 22.10 8.61 -5.36
C THR A 34 21.81 8.42 -3.86
N ALA A 35 21.01 7.43 -3.53
CA ALA A 35 20.67 7.06 -2.16
C ALA A 35 21.06 5.60 -1.89
N ALA A 36 21.34 5.28 -0.62
CA ALA A 36 21.62 3.93 -0.19
C ALA A 36 21.20 3.70 1.28
N ALA A 37 21.11 2.44 1.69
CA ALA A 37 20.98 2.09 3.10
C ALA A 37 22.19 2.60 3.89
N LEU A 38 21.97 3.01 5.14
CA LEU A 38 22.97 3.72 5.93
C LEU A 38 24.28 2.95 6.08
N ASP A 39 24.20 1.65 6.29
CA ASP A 39 25.33 0.71 6.46
C ASP A 39 26.08 0.39 5.15
N GLN A 40 25.48 0.69 4.01
CA GLN A 40 26.05 0.43 2.67
C GLN A 40 26.41 1.72 1.91
N ALA A 41 26.02 2.86 2.45
CA ALA A 41 26.17 4.13 1.79
C ALA A 41 27.65 4.53 1.61
N GLN A 42 27.94 5.12 0.47
CA GLN A 42 29.26 5.58 0.04
C GLN A 42 29.25 7.09 -0.27
N SER A 43 30.38 7.61 -0.69
CA SER A 43 30.52 9.01 -1.12
C SER A 43 29.49 9.39 -2.20
N SER A 44 28.98 10.61 -2.14
CA SER A 44 27.91 11.17 -2.99
C SER A 44 26.55 10.49 -2.82
N GLN A 45 26.34 9.73 -1.73
CA GLN A 45 25.04 9.14 -1.42
C GLN A 45 24.42 9.79 -0.19
N ILE A 46 23.07 9.84 -0.20
CA ILE A 46 22.23 10.22 0.93
C ILE A 46 21.62 8.98 1.59
N SER A 47 21.46 9.03 2.89
CA SER A 47 20.75 8.03 3.67
C SER A 47 19.88 8.69 4.74
N PHE A 48 19.20 7.90 5.58
CA PHE A 48 18.43 8.40 6.70
C PHE A 48 18.53 7.48 7.91
N LEU A 49 18.19 8.03 9.09
CA LEU A 49 18.13 7.31 10.34
C LEU A 49 16.77 7.56 11.00
N GLU A 50 16.06 6.48 11.35
CA GLU A 50 14.79 6.58 12.09
C GLU A 50 15.02 6.65 13.60
N PRO A 51 14.13 7.33 14.36
CA PRO A 51 14.16 7.33 15.81
C PRO A 51 14.08 5.89 16.39
N GLY A 52 14.88 5.59 17.42
CA GLY A 52 14.84 4.29 18.09
C GLY A 52 15.38 3.12 17.28
N ASN A 53 16.09 3.37 16.21
CA ASN A 53 16.68 2.32 15.39
C ASN A 53 18.08 1.97 15.87
N ALA A 54 18.34 0.67 16.13
CA ALA A 54 19.66 0.13 16.47
C ALA A 54 20.76 0.41 15.43
N LEU A 55 20.39 1.00 14.28
CA LEU A 55 21.29 1.45 13.21
C LEU A 55 22.12 2.71 13.56
N ALA A 56 21.98 3.32 14.74
CA ALA A 56 22.87 4.39 15.18
C ALA A 56 24.35 3.96 15.15
N ALA A 57 24.61 2.68 15.44
CA ALA A 57 25.95 2.11 15.28
C ALA A 57 26.43 2.06 13.81
N ALA A 58 25.49 1.94 12.85
CA ALA A 58 25.79 1.95 11.42
C ALA A 58 26.20 3.34 10.92
N LEU A 59 25.76 4.43 11.57
CA LEU A 59 26.22 5.79 11.27
C LEU A 59 27.73 5.94 11.44
N ALA A 60 28.30 5.25 12.44
CA ALA A 60 29.76 5.24 12.68
C ALA A 60 30.55 4.63 11.52
N ALA A 61 30.01 3.65 10.82
CA ALA A 61 30.67 2.96 9.71
C ALA A 61 30.25 3.49 8.33
N SER A 62 29.17 4.28 8.24
CA SER A 62 28.62 4.75 6.98
C SER A 62 29.59 5.65 6.20
N GLY A 63 29.66 5.46 4.89
CA GLY A 63 30.38 6.33 3.94
C GLY A 63 29.49 7.40 3.29
N ALA A 64 28.25 7.57 3.74
CA ALA A 64 27.32 8.56 3.18
C ALA A 64 27.88 9.99 3.24
N SER A 65 27.70 10.77 2.20
CA SER A 65 28.05 12.19 2.21
C SER A 65 27.01 13.05 2.93
N ALA A 66 25.76 12.59 2.98
CA ALA A 66 24.66 13.30 3.62
C ALA A 66 23.69 12.33 4.31
N VAL A 67 23.06 12.76 5.41
CA VAL A 67 22.11 11.95 6.15
C VAL A 67 20.96 12.78 6.70
N LEU A 68 19.74 12.23 6.63
CA LEU A 68 18.55 12.78 7.27
C LEU A 68 18.40 12.15 8.65
N LEU A 69 18.37 12.96 9.70
CA LEU A 69 18.40 12.51 11.09
C LEU A 69 17.12 12.90 11.82
N PRO A 70 16.73 12.19 12.89
CA PRO A 70 15.60 12.59 13.70
C PRO A 70 15.89 13.91 14.44
N ALA A 71 14.86 14.78 14.49
CA ALA A 71 14.92 16.04 15.23
C ALA A 71 14.73 15.85 16.75
N ARG A 72 14.12 14.73 17.18
CA ARG A 72 13.77 14.41 18.58
C ARG A 72 14.05 12.95 18.91
N GLY A 73 14.21 12.67 20.20
CA GLY A 73 14.49 11.34 20.73
C GLY A 73 15.84 11.29 21.46
N GLU A 74 16.00 10.33 22.36
CA GLU A 74 17.20 10.23 23.24
C GLU A 74 18.53 10.10 22.45
N GLU A 75 18.49 9.52 21.25
CA GLU A 75 19.68 9.31 20.40
C GLU A 75 19.86 10.39 19.33
N ALA A 76 18.91 11.34 19.20
CA ALA A 76 18.93 12.31 18.10
C ALA A 76 20.15 13.24 18.15
N GLU A 77 20.48 13.79 19.33
CA GLU A 77 21.60 14.70 19.51
C GLU A 77 22.94 13.99 19.31
N ALA A 78 23.08 12.79 19.86
CA ALA A 78 24.28 11.96 19.68
C ALA A 78 24.51 11.62 18.20
N ALA A 79 23.44 11.31 17.44
CA ALA A 79 23.53 11.04 16.01
C ALA A 79 23.97 12.29 15.21
N GLN A 80 23.45 13.47 15.57
CA GLN A 80 23.83 14.74 14.94
C GLN A 80 25.29 15.09 15.23
N GLU A 81 25.72 14.97 16.48
CA GLU A 81 27.13 15.19 16.87
C GLU A 81 28.07 14.21 16.16
N GLN A 82 27.67 12.95 16.09
CA GLN A 82 28.46 11.93 15.38
C GLN A 82 28.59 12.20 13.88
N ALA A 83 27.48 12.63 13.22
CA ALA A 83 27.51 13.01 11.81
C ALA A 83 28.44 14.20 11.57
N SER A 84 28.34 15.26 12.40
CA SER A 84 29.25 16.43 12.32
C SER A 84 30.70 16.04 12.57
N ALA A 85 31.00 15.23 13.58
CA ALA A 85 32.36 14.77 13.89
C ALA A 85 33.00 13.99 12.72
N ARG A 86 32.18 13.36 11.90
CA ARG A 86 32.61 12.64 10.69
C ARG A 86 32.66 13.49 9.43
N GLY A 87 32.27 14.75 9.51
CA GLY A 87 32.17 15.64 8.35
C GLY A 87 31.06 15.25 7.37
N MET A 88 30.04 14.56 7.83
CA MET A 88 28.82 14.26 7.06
C MET A 88 27.87 15.45 7.11
N ALA A 89 27.34 15.82 5.97
CA ALA A 89 26.24 16.81 5.95
C ALA A 89 24.96 16.17 6.50
N TRP A 90 24.17 16.92 7.28
CA TRP A 90 22.93 16.40 7.84
C TRP A 90 21.86 17.48 8.04
N ILE A 91 20.61 17.04 8.14
CA ILE A 91 19.47 17.83 8.61
C ILE A 91 18.65 17.03 9.60
N ALA A 92 18.12 17.70 10.63
CA ALA A 92 17.21 17.12 11.60
C ALA A 92 15.76 17.33 11.17
N LEU A 93 15.01 16.24 10.98
CA LEU A 93 13.60 16.23 10.55
C LEU A 93 12.73 15.53 11.60
N ALA A 94 11.48 15.95 11.72
CA ALA A 94 10.49 15.24 12.53
C ALA A 94 10.19 13.85 11.97
N ASP A 95 10.17 13.73 10.63
CA ASP A 95 10.04 12.47 9.91
C ASP A 95 11.18 12.31 8.86
N PRO A 96 12.34 11.76 9.24
CA PRO A 96 13.44 11.50 8.31
C PRO A 96 13.08 10.55 7.17
N ARG A 97 12.12 9.63 7.39
CA ARG A 97 11.68 8.68 6.38
C ARG A 97 10.86 9.36 5.29
N LEU A 98 9.96 10.28 5.68
CA LEU A 98 9.24 11.12 4.72
C LEU A 98 10.23 11.96 3.91
N GLY A 99 11.16 12.66 4.57
CA GLY A 99 12.18 13.45 3.89
C GLY A 99 13.05 12.60 2.93
N PHE A 100 13.33 11.36 3.28
CA PHE A 100 14.06 10.44 2.39
C PHE A 100 13.23 10.01 1.18
N ALA A 101 11.92 9.76 1.35
CA ALA A 101 11.03 9.47 0.23
C ALA A 101 10.98 10.64 -0.76
N GLU A 102 10.85 11.89 -0.26
CA GLU A 102 10.89 13.10 -1.08
C GLU A 102 12.26 13.29 -1.78
N ALA A 103 13.35 12.98 -1.08
CA ALA A 103 14.69 13.00 -1.66
C ALA A 103 14.85 11.99 -2.80
N LEU A 104 14.25 10.80 -2.67
CA LEU A 104 14.24 9.79 -3.74
C LEU A 104 13.49 10.28 -4.98
N ASP A 105 12.35 10.95 -4.83
CA ASP A 105 11.61 11.52 -5.96
C ASP A 105 12.43 12.55 -6.72
N LEU A 106 13.25 13.36 -6.02
CA LEU A 106 14.14 14.35 -6.62
C LEU A 106 15.35 13.71 -7.31
N LEU A 107 15.95 12.68 -6.72
CA LEU A 107 17.14 12.01 -7.24
C LEU A 107 16.82 11.04 -8.38
N TYR A 108 15.61 10.46 -8.37
CA TYR A 108 15.16 9.48 -9.38
C TYR A 108 13.87 9.91 -10.07
N PRO A 109 13.87 11.10 -10.75
CA PRO A 109 12.66 11.60 -11.39
C PRO A 109 12.14 10.59 -12.42
N ARG A 110 10.85 10.36 -12.39
CA ARG A 110 10.20 9.50 -13.40
C ARG A 110 10.42 10.10 -14.79
N ARG A 111 10.87 9.30 -15.74
CA ARG A 111 11.01 9.75 -17.14
C ARG A 111 9.62 9.98 -17.72
N PRO A 112 9.31 11.22 -18.17
CA PRO A 112 8.02 11.48 -18.81
C PRO A 112 7.88 10.61 -20.06
N ARG A 113 6.70 10.04 -20.25
CA ARG A 113 6.37 9.32 -21.48
C ARG A 113 5.88 10.32 -22.52
N PRO A 114 6.30 10.20 -23.79
CA PRO A 114 5.78 11.08 -24.84
C PRO A 114 4.28 10.83 -25.01
N ALA A 115 3.50 11.91 -25.04
CA ALA A 115 2.06 11.83 -25.32
C ALA A 115 1.81 11.24 -26.71
N GLY A 116 0.73 10.51 -26.86
CA GLY A 116 0.30 9.92 -28.12
C GLY A 116 -0.10 8.46 -28.00
N ILE A 117 -0.63 7.93 -29.08
CA ILE A 117 -1.11 6.55 -29.20
C ILE A 117 -0.12 5.77 -30.07
N HIS A 118 0.39 4.67 -29.51
CA HIS A 118 1.31 3.82 -30.24
C HIS A 118 0.61 3.14 -31.44
N ALA A 119 1.30 3.01 -32.57
CA ALA A 119 0.74 2.52 -33.82
C ALA A 119 0.16 1.07 -33.74
N THR A 120 0.55 0.30 -32.73
CA THR A 120 0.03 -1.06 -32.51
C THR A 120 -1.07 -1.13 -31.44
N ALA A 121 -1.48 -0.02 -30.87
CA ALA A 121 -2.64 0.03 -29.99
C ALA A 121 -3.93 -0.11 -30.80
N VAL A 122 -4.90 -0.81 -30.23
CA VAL A 122 -6.25 -0.94 -30.82
C VAL A 122 -7.18 -0.08 -29.97
N VAL A 123 -7.69 1.00 -30.56
CA VAL A 123 -8.56 1.95 -29.89
C VAL A 123 -9.87 2.04 -30.64
N ASP A 124 -10.99 1.77 -29.96
CA ASP A 124 -12.31 1.88 -30.55
C ASP A 124 -12.60 3.34 -30.96
N PRO A 125 -13.25 3.59 -32.09
CA PRO A 125 -13.59 4.94 -32.55
C PRO A 125 -14.43 5.77 -31.57
N ASP A 126 -15.26 5.12 -30.74
CA ASP A 126 -16.13 5.78 -29.76
C ASP A 126 -15.40 6.05 -28.41
N ALA A 127 -14.15 5.58 -28.27
CA ALA A 127 -13.33 5.86 -27.11
C ALA A 127 -12.72 7.26 -27.12
N VAL A 128 -12.69 7.92 -25.97
CA VAL A 128 -12.12 9.26 -25.79
C VAL A 128 -10.85 9.18 -24.94
N VAL A 129 -9.72 9.62 -25.50
CA VAL A 129 -8.43 9.69 -24.78
C VAL A 129 -8.04 11.15 -24.55
N GLY A 130 -7.91 11.53 -23.28
CA GLY A 130 -7.58 12.90 -22.86
C GLY A 130 -6.19 13.36 -23.31
N MET A 131 -6.04 14.69 -23.47
CA MET A 131 -4.80 15.31 -23.93
C MET A 131 -3.61 14.97 -23.02
N GLY A 132 -2.42 14.85 -23.61
CA GLY A 132 -1.19 14.55 -22.86
C GLY A 132 -1.05 13.10 -22.41
N SER A 133 -2.02 12.24 -22.71
CA SER A 133 -1.95 10.83 -22.34
C SER A 133 -1.03 10.04 -23.26
N HIS A 134 -0.37 9.05 -22.69
CA HIS A 134 0.47 8.05 -23.38
C HIS A 134 -0.27 6.72 -23.47
N VAL A 135 -0.47 6.20 -24.67
CA VAL A 135 -1.03 4.87 -24.93
C VAL A 135 0.05 3.99 -25.54
N GLY A 136 0.51 3.01 -24.78
CA GLY A 136 1.62 2.13 -25.13
C GLY A 136 1.28 1.09 -26.19
N ALA A 137 2.27 0.32 -26.58
CA ALA A 137 2.14 -0.74 -27.61
C ALA A 137 1.14 -1.82 -27.17
N GLN A 138 0.30 -2.26 -28.12
CA GLN A 138 -0.66 -3.36 -27.93
C GLN A 138 -1.67 -3.12 -26.78
N VAL A 139 -1.90 -1.86 -26.42
CA VAL A 139 -3.03 -1.48 -25.56
C VAL A 139 -4.32 -1.69 -26.33
N VAL A 140 -5.35 -2.24 -25.67
CA VAL A 140 -6.70 -2.40 -26.24
C VAL A 140 -7.65 -1.53 -25.44
N ILE A 141 -8.38 -0.65 -26.11
CA ILE A 141 -9.40 0.24 -25.54
C ILE A 141 -10.70 0.00 -26.29
N SER A 142 -11.71 -0.49 -25.58
CA SER A 142 -13.02 -0.82 -26.14
C SER A 142 -13.94 0.41 -26.28
N ALA A 143 -15.16 0.19 -26.76
CA ALA A 143 -16.16 1.24 -27.00
C ALA A 143 -16.55 1.99 -25.73
N ASP A 144 -16.94 3.26 -25.87
CA ASP A 144 -17.45 4.14 -24.82
C ASP A 144 -16.50 4.38 -23.63
N VAL A 145 -15.21 4.00 -23.77
CA VAL A 145 -14.18 4.28 -22.75
C VAL A 145 -13.84 5.77 -22.75
N ARG A 146 -13.73 6.33 -21.54
CA ARG A 146 -13.34 7.73 -21.32
C ARG A 146 -12.07 7.79 -20.45
N ILE A 147 -10.99 8.32 -20.99
CA ILE A 147 -9.71 8.46 -20.30
C ILE A 147 -9.40 9.94 -20.13
N GLY A 148 -9.15 10.35 -18.89
CA GLY A 148 -8.76 11.73 -18.55
C GLY A 148 -7.39 12.14 -19.11
N ALA A 149 -7.06 13.42 -18.95
CA ALA A 149 -5.80 13.97 -19.42
C ALA A 149 -4.60 13.43 -18.64
N GLY A 150 -3.42 13.36 -19.29
CA GLY A 150 -2.15 13.03 -18.64
C GLY A 150 -2.03 11.60 -18.14
N CYS A 151 -2.85 10.68 -18.61
CA CYS A 151 -2.77 9.27 -18.23
C CYS A 151 -1.63 8.54 -18.95
N THR A 152 -1.09 7.51 -18.30
CA THR A 152 -0.08 6.62 -18.89
C THR A 152 -0.60 5.18 -18.90
N LEU A 153 -0.82 4.66 -20.10
CA LEU A 153 -1.18 3.25 -20.32
C LEU A 153 0.05 2.52 -20.86
N HIS A 154 0.63 1.65 -20.05
CA HIS A 154 1.79 0.83 -20.46
C HIS A 154 1.38 -0.29 -21.44
N PRO A 155 2.32 -0.94 -22.12
CA PRO A 155 2.00 -1.99 -23.09
C PRO A 155 1.10 -3.09 -22.53
N HIS A 156 0.22 -3.64 -23.38
CA HIS A 156 -0.69 -4.75 -23.08
C HIS A 156 -1.78 -4.45 -22.03
N VAL A 157 -2.05 -3.20 -21.70
CA VAL A 157 -3.23 -2.84 -20.90
C VAL A 157 -4.50 -3.12 -21.72
N VAL A 158 -5.51 -3.70 -21.08
CA VAL A 158 -6.81 -3.98 -21.69
C VAL A 158 -7.91 -3.26 -20.92
N ILE A 159 -8.68 -2.43 -21.62
CA ILE A 159 -9.80 -1.66 -21.07
C ILE A 159 -11.06 -2.04 -21.82
N TYR A 160 -11.98 -2.67 -21.11
CA TYR A 160 -13.28 -3.07 -21.64
C TYR A 160 -14.23 -1.86 -21.75
N GLU A 161 -15.42 -2.09 -22.30
CA GLU A 161 -16.42 -1.08 -22.58
C GLU A 161 -16.92 -0.31 -21.33
N ASP A 162 -17.40 0.91 -21.53
CA ASP A 162 -18.00 1.80 -20.50
C ASP A 162 -17.06 2.14 -19.32
N VAL A 163 -15.76 1.99 -19.46
CA VAL A 163 -14.80 2.32 -18.39
C VAL A 163 -14.52 3.84 -18.37
N GLU A 164 -14.51 4.43 -17.17
CA GLU A 164 -14.11 5.81 -16.96
C GLU A 164 -12.83 5.87 -16.12
N ILE A 165 -11.83 6.63 -16.58
CA ILE A 165 -10.54 6.82 -15.94
C ILE A 165 -10.28 8.31 -15.74
N GLY A 166 -10.10 8.74 -14.49
CA GLY A 166 -9.75 10.11 -14.14
C GLY A 166 -8.38 10.54 -14.65
N GLU A 167 -8.06 11.83 -14.48
CA GLU A 167 -6.81 12.42 -14.93
C GLU A 167 -5.58 11.84 -14.19
N GLY A 168 -4.43 11.80 -14.87
CA GLY A 168 -3.14 11.46 -14.27
C GLY A 168 -2.99 10.01 -13.80
N CYS A 169 -3.85 9.10 -14.23
CA CYS A 169 -3.74 7.69 -13.88
C CYS A 169 -2.60 6.99 -14.62
N GLU A 170 -1.99 6.01 -13.96
CA GLU A 170 -0.95 5.15 -14.53
C GLU A 170 -1.37 3.68 -14.45
N LEU A 171 -1.54 3.03 -15.60
CA LEU A 171 -1.87 1.60 -15.71
C LEU A 171 -0.66 0.86 -16.27
N HIS A 172 -0.10 -0.03 -15.44
CA HIS A 172 1.08 -0.81 -15.81
C HIS A 172 0.75 -2.00 -16.70
N ALA A 173 1.78 -2.57 -17.31
CA ALA A 173 1.66 -3.61 -18.32
C ALA A 173 0.79 -4.81 -17.86
N GLY A 174 -0.15 -5.21 -18.71
CA GLY A 174 -1.05 -6.32 -18.45
C GLY A 174 -2.17 -6.05 -17.45
N ALA A 175 -2.34 -4.80 -16.98
CA ALA A 175 -3.50 -4.45 -16.18
C ALA A 175 -4.78 -4.56 -17.01
N VAL A 176 -5.86 -5.06 -16.38
CA VAL A 176 -7.16 -5.26 -17.04
C VAL A 176 -8.25 -4.55 -16.26
N LEU A 177 -9.01 -3.70 -16.95
CA LEU A 177 -10.23 -3.07 -16.42
C LEU A 177 -11.45 -3.65 -17.10
N HIS A 178 -12.32 -4.29 -16.34
CA HIS A 178 -13.57 -4.88 -16.82
C HIS A 178 -14.67 -3.83 -17.03
N PRO A 179 -15.75 -4.18 -17.74
CA PRO A 179 -16.80 -3.23 -18.13
C PRO A 179 -17.35 -2.41 -16.97
N GLY A 180 -17.55 -1.11 -17.23
CA GLY A 180 -18.19 -0.17 -16.31
C GLY A 180 -17.33 0.26 -15.11
N CYS A 181 -16.08 -0.16 -15.01
CA CYS A 181 -15.17 0.27 -13.94
C CYS A 181 -14.96 1.78 -13.97
N ARG A 182 -14.85 2.39 -12.80
CA ARG A 182 -14.59 3.82 -12.63
C ARG A 182 -13.37 4.04 -11.77
N LEU A 183 -12.39 4.77 -12.29
CA LEU A 183 -11.19 5.18 -11.59
C LEU A 183 -11.19 6.69 -11.39
N GLY A 184 -10.97 7.14 -10.17
CA GLY A 184 -10.72 8.54 -9.84
C GLY A 184 -9.39 9.04 -10.40
N ARG A 185 -8.97 10.23 -10.01
CA ARG A 185 -7.73 10.87 -10.47
C ARG A 185 -6.51 10.25 -9.80
N GLY A 186 -5.39 10.19 -10.54
CA GLY A 186 -4.11 9.77 -9.99
C GLY A 186 -4.06 8.33 -9.47
N CYS A 187 -4.95 7.46 -9.92
CA CYS A 187 -4.89 6.04 -9.58
C CYS A 187 -3.71 5.35 -10.27
N VAL A 188 -3.08 4.42 -9.56
CA VAL A 188 -2.02 3.57 -10.11
C VAL A 188 -2.48 2.11 -10.05
N VAL A 189 -2.49 1.44 -11.21
CA VAL A 189 -2.84 0.02 -11.31
C VAL A 189 -1.60 -0.73 -11.82
N HIS A 190 -0.97 -1.51 -10.94
CA HIS A 190 0.26 -2.21 -11.26
C HIS A 190 0.04 -3.42 -12.17
N SER A 191 1.16 -3.99 -12.64
CA SER A 191 1.18 -5.03 -13.66
C SER A 191 0.30 -6.25 -13.30
N ASN A 192 -0.49 -6.69 -14.27
CA ASN A 192 -1.38 -7.85 -14.18
C ASN A 192 -2.46 -7.75 -13.07
N ALA A 193 -2.71 -6.58 -12.52
CA ALA A 193 -3.87 -6.38 -11.65
C ALA A 193 -5.16 -6.39 -12.48
N VAL A 194 -6.23 -6.96 -11.92
CA VAL A 194 -7.53 -7.11 -12.59
C VAL A 194 -8.61 -6.42 -11.78
N ILE A 195 -9.23 -5.40 -12.37
CA ILE A 195 -10.27 -4.61 -11.73
C ILE A 195 -11.63 -4.92 -12.37
N GLY A 196 -12.60 -5.34 -11.57
CA GLY A 196 -13.97 -5.55 -12.00
C GLY A 196 -14.27 -6.93 -12.57
N SER A 197 -13.41 -7.94 -12.33
CA SER A 197 -13.76 -9.33 -12.61
C SER A 197 -15.05 -9.75 -11.89
N GLU A 198 -15.74 -10.77 -12.40
CA GLU A 198 -16.95 -11.27 -11.76
C GLU A 198 -16.67 -11.87 -10.40
N GLY A 199 -17.39 -11.40 -9.38
CA GLY A 199 -17.33 -11.97 -8.04
C GLY A 199 -17.78 -13.44 -8.00
N PHE A 200 -17.32 -14.16 -6.97
CA PHE A 200 -17.67 -15.56 -6.74
C PHE A 200 -19.15 -15.70 -6.34
N GLY A 201 -20.03 -15.71 -7.33
CA GLY A 201 -21.49 -15.78 -7.17
C GLY A 201 -22.05 -17.08 -7.74
N PHE A 202 -22.29 -18.10 -6.89
CA PHE A 202 -22.90 -19.36 -7.31
C PHE A 202 -23.98 -19.80 -6.31
N VAL A 203 -25.12 -20.28 -6.84
CA VAL A 203 -26.23 -20.78 -6.05
C VAL A 203 -26.26 -22.32 -6.16
N PRO A 204 -26.25 -23.04 -5.05
CA PRO A 204 -26.39 -24.50 -5.09
C PRO A 204 -27.82 -24.88 -5.52
N THR A 205 -27.91 -25.82 -6.46
CA THR A 205 -29.18 -26.37 -6.92
C THR A 205 -29.13 -27.90 -6.94
N ALA A 206 -30.26 -28.55 -7.10
CA ALA A 206 -30.30 -30.01 -7.25
C ALA A 206 -29.47 -30.55 -8.46
N LYS A 207 -29.17 -29.69 -9.44
CA LYS A 207 -28.37 -30.01 -10.63
C LYS A 207 -26.95 -29.49 -10.58
N GLY A 208 -26.45 -29.04 -9.43
CA GLY A 208 -25.13 -28.45 -9.24
C GLY A 208 -25.18 -26.93 -9.07
N TRP A 209 -24.05 -26.26 -9.27
CA TRP A 209 -23.91 -24.82 -9.09
C TRP A 209 -24.49 -24.03 -10.26
N ARG A 210 -25.39 -23.12 -9.97
CA ARG A 210 -25.87 -22.12 -10.93
C ARG A 210 -25.13 -20.81 -10.73
N LYS A 211 -24.46 -20.29 -11.78
CA LYS A 211 -23.80 -18.99 -11.74
C LYS A 211 -24.85 -17.86 -11.58
N MET A 212 -24.57 -16.94 -10.67
CA MET A 212 -25.29 -15.67 -10.52
C MET A 212 -24.52 -14.60 -11.30
N PRO A 213 -25.12 -13.97 -12.32
CA PRO A 213 -24.46 -12.90 -13.07
C PRO A 213 -24.01 -11.75 -12.15
N GLN A 214 -22.84 -11.24 -12.41
CA GLN A 214 -22.25 -10.13 -11.67
C GLN A 214 -22.35 -8.87 -12.54
N THR A 215 -23.41 -8.09 -12.35
CA THR A 215 -23.77 -6.94 -13.21
C THR A 215 -23.41 -5.59 -12.60
N GLY A 216 -22.86 -5.58 -11.39
CA GLY A 216 -22.37 -4.38 -10.73
C GLY A 216 -21.02 -3.91 -11.30
N LEU A 217 -20.41 -2.95 -10.64
CA LEU A 217 -19.14 -2.35 -11.09
C LEU A 217 -18.15 -2.17 -9.94
N VAL A 218 -16.91 -1.78 -10.28
CA VAL A 218 -15.88 -1.41 -9.31
C VAL A 218 -15.58 0.08 -9.42
N VAL A 219 -15.49 0.74 -8.26
CA VAL A 219 -15.08 2.14 -8.15
C VAL A 219 -13.78 2.21 -7.34
N LEU A 220 -12.74 2.77 -7.94
CA LEU A 220 -11.54 3.21 -7.25
C LEU A 220 -11.60 4.73 -7.12
N GLU A 221 -11.57 5.27 -5.90
CA GLU A 221 -11.54 6.72 -5.70
C GLU A 221 -10.15 7.31 -5.95
N ASP A 222 -10.00 8.64 -5.83
CA ASP A 222 -8.76 9.37 -6.15
C ASP A 222 -7.53 8.79 -5.41
N GLY A 223 -6.41 8.65 -6.11
CA GLY A 223 -5.12 8.26 -5.54
C GLY A 223 -5.03 6.82 -5.03
N VAL A 224 -5.97 5.95 -5.38
CA VAL A 224 -5.89 4.52 -5.07
C VAL A 224 -4.75 3.88 -5.85
N GLU A 225 -3.98 3.03 -5.17
CA GLU A 225 -2.92 2.25 -5.77
C GLU A 225 -3.17 0.76 -5.57
N VAL A 226 -3.12 -0.03 -6.67
CA VAL A 226 -3.40 -1.46 -6.67
C VAL A 226 -2.18 -2.22 -7.15
N GLY A 227 -1.60 -3.06 -6.28
CA GLY A 227 -0.39 -3.83 -6.51
C GLY A 227 -0.50 -4.93 -7.55
N CYS A 228 0.64 -5.46 -7.94
CA CYS A 228 0.76 -6.46 -9.01
C CYS A 228 -0.06 -7.73 -8.71
N GLY A 229 -0.79 -8.21 -9.72
CA GLY A 229 -1.58 -9.43 -9.62
C GLY A 229 -2.74 -9.39 -8.64
N SER A 230 -3.08 -8.22 -8.09
CA SER A 230 -4.23 -8.05 -7.22
C SER A 230 -5.53 -8.05 -8.02
N THR A 231 -6.61 -8.54 -7.41
CA THR A 231 -7.92 -8.67 -8.04
C THR A 231 -9.01 -8.00 -7.20
N ILE A 232 -9.88 -7.23 -7.85
CA ILE A 232 -11.01 -6.56 -7.20
C ILE A 232 -12.28 -6.92 -7.96
N ASP A 233 -13.17 -7.66 -7.31
CA ASP A 233 -14.36 -8.20 -7.96
C ASP A 233 -15.54 -7.23 -7.93
N ARG A 234 -16.34 -7.22 -9.01
CA ARG A 234 -17.65 -6.58 -9.03
C ARG A 234 -18.75 -7.47 -8.42
N PRO A 235 -19.77 -6.90 -7.79
CA PRO A 235 -20.89 -7.65 -7.23
C PRO A 235 -21.97 -7.98 -8.27
N SER A 236 -22.94 -8.81 -7.88
CA SER A 236 -24.13 -9.07 -8.68
C SER A 236 -24.97 -7.83 -8.92
N VAL A 237 -25.04 -6.93 -7.93
CA VAL A 237 -25.74 -5.63 -8.03
C VAL A 237 -24.99 -4.59 -7.18
N GLY A 238 -25.06 -3.32 -7.58
CA GLY A 238 -24.35 -2.23 -6.88
C GLY A 238 -22.88 -2.17 -7.22
N GLU A 239 -22.03 -1.92 -6.24
CA GLU A 239 -20.60 -1.67 -6.46
C GLU A 239 -19.71 -2.28 -5.40
N THR A 240 -18.47 -2.54 -5.77
CA THR A 240 -17.32 -2.67 -4.90
C THR A 240 -16.57 -1.34 -4.92
N ARG A 241 -16.34 -0.71 -3.77
CA ARG A 241 -15.76 0.64 -3.70
C ARG A 241 -14.50 0.67 -2.84
N ILE A 242 -13.43 1.23 -3.38
CA ILE A 242 -12.16 1.45 -2.69
C ILE A 242 -12.01 2.95 -2.45
N GLY A 243 -11.98 3.35 -1.18
CA GLY A 243 -11.90 4.76 -0.77
C GLY A 243 -10.56 5.41 -1.11
N ALA A 244 -10.60 6.73 -1.29
CA ALA A 244 -9.48 7.54 -1.76
C ALA A 244 -8.19 7.31 -0.97
N GLY A 245 -7.04 7.33 -1.67
CA GLY A 245 -5.72 7.20 -1.07
C GLY A 245 -5.40 5.79 -0.53
N THR A 246 -6.29 4.82 -0.66
CA THR A 246 -6.04 3.44 -0.21
C THR A 246 -4.89 2.81 -1.01
N LYS A 247 -4.00 2.11 -0.30
CA LYS A 247 -2.85 1.39 -0.87
C LYS A 247 -3.06 -0.12 -0.72
N ILE A 248 -3.06 -0.80 -1.84
CA ILE A 248 -3.26 -2.24 -1.96
C ILE A 248 -1.97 -2.83 -2.52
N ASP A 249 -1.33 -3.70 -1.75
CA ASP A 249 -0.09 -4.38 -2.13
C ASP A 249 -0.36 -5.54 -3.12
N ASN A 250 0.66 -6.30 -3.43
CA ASN A 250 0.63 -7.35 -4.43
C ASN A 250 -0.20 -8.58 -3.97
N LEU A 251 -0.84 -9.24 -4.92
CA LEU A 251 -1.60 -10.49 -4.72
C LEU A 251 -2.72 -10.36 -3.68
N VAL A 252 -3.30 -9.19 -3.53
CA VAL A 252 -4.48 -8.96 -2.69
C VAL A 252 -5.74 -9.33 -3.46
N HIS A 253 -6.67 -10.01 -2.79
CA HIS A 253 -8.00 -10.26 -3.33
C HIS A 253 -9.06 -9.48 -2.57
N VAL A 254 -9.82 -8.64 -3.27
CA VAL A 254 -10.97 -7.92 -2.76
C VAL A 254 -12.24 -8.50 -3.37
N GLY A 255 -13.03 -9.20 -2.55
CA GLY A 255 -14.28 -9.81 -2.97
C GLY A 255 -15.37 -8.80 -3.30
N HIS A 256 -16.37 -9.28 -3.98
CA HIS A 256 -17.53 -8.50 -4.47
C HIS A 256 -18.26 -7.73 -3.35
N GLY A 257 -18.68 -6.50 -3.64
CA GLY A 257 -19.47 -5.68 -2.72
C GLY A 257 -18.73 -5.20 -1.47
N VAL A 258 -17.41 -5.32 -1.42
CA VAL A 258 -16.57 -4.72 -0.37
C VAL A 258 -16.60 -3.20 -0.50
N ILE A 259 -16.66 -2.51 0.62
CA ILE A 259 -16.48 -1.04 0.68
C ILE A 259 -15.39 -0.72 1.67
N THR A 260 -14.41 0.07 1.26
CA THR A 260 -13.38 0.60 2.16
C THR A 260 -13.56 2.11 2.37
N GLY A 261 -13.23 2.59 3.55
CA GLY A 261 -12.99 4.01 3.80
C GLY A 261 -11.70 4.47 3.12
N GLN A 262 -11.34 5.73 3.35
CA GLN A 262 -10.15 6.37 2.78
C GLN A 262 -8.87 5.95 3.52
N GLY A 263 -7.73 5.96 2.80
CA GLY A 263 -6.40 5.80 3.41
C GLY A 263 -6.14 4.44 4.04
N CYS A 264 -6.83 3.40 3.61
CA CYS A 264 -6.55 2.04 4.08
C CYS A 264 -5.21 1.51 3.51
N ALA A 265 -4.58 0.58 4.24
CA ALA A 265 -3.39 -0.12 3.79
C ALA A 265 -3.63 -1.64 3.84
N LEU A 266 -3.62 -2.28 2.68
CA LEU A 266 -3.82 -3.71 2.52
C LEU A 266 -2.51 -4.33 2.05
N ALA A 267 -1.78 -4.98 2.97
CA ALA A 267 -0.49 -5.57 2.64
C ALA A 267 -0.63 -6.85 1.80
N ALA A 268 0.49 -7.37 1.32
CA ALA A 268 0.52 -8.47 0.36
C ALA A 268 -0.27 -9.72 0.82
N GLN A 269 -0.95 -10.33 -0.15
CA GLN A 269 -1.73 -11.56 0.03
C GLN A 269 -2.91 -11.44 1.02
N VAL A 270 -3.39 -10.25 1.31
CA VAL A 270 -4.66 -10.05 2.03
C VAL A 270 -5.81 -10.58 1.20
N GLY A 271 -6.73 -11.31 1.84
CA GLY A 271 -7.97 -11.80 1.23
C GLY A 271 -9.18 -11.22 1.95
N ILE A 272 -10.03 -10.49 1.23
CA ILE A 272 -11.25 -9.88 1.75
C ILE A 272 -12.46 -10.55 1.11
N ALA A 273 -13.24 -11.27 1.89
CA ALA A 273 -14.45 -11.91 1.39
C ALA A 273 -15.56 -10.90 1.09
N GLY A 274 -16.54 -11.33 0.30
CA GLY A 274 -17.62 -10.48 -0.20
C GLY A 274 -18.39 -9.73 0.88
N GLY A 275 -18.74 -8.48 0.60
CA GLY A 275 -19.57 -7.63 1.45
C GLY A 275 -18.93 -7.10 2.71
N ALA A 276 -17.62 -7.31 2.93
CA ALA A 276 -16.92 -6.75 4.08
C ALA A 276 -16.89 -5.21 4.04
N ARG A 277 -16.79 -4.58 5.18
CA ARG A 277 -16.75 -3.13 5.36
C ARG A 277 -15.50 -2.73 6.14
N LEU A 278 -14.72 -1.82 5.60
CA LEU A 278 -13.56 -1.24 6.26
C LEU A 278 -13.80 0.26 6.46
N GLY A 279 -13.59 0.75 7.67
CA GLY A 279 -13.57 2.18 7.97
C GLY A 279 -12.36 2.90 7.39
N HIS A 280 -12.16 4.15 7.78
CA HIS A 280 -11.02 4.96 7.35
C HIS A 280 -9.73 4.51 8.02
N GLY A 281 -8.62 4.50 7.27
CA GLY A 281 -7.29 4.23 7.81
C GLY A 281 -7.09 2.82 8.38
N VAL A 282 -7.88 1.85 7.95
CA VAL A 282 -7.73 0.45 8.36
C VAL A 282 -6.43 -0.12 7.80
N ILE A 283 -5.71 -0.88 8.63
CA ILE A 283 -4.48 -1.57 8.23
C ILE A 283 -4.70 -3.08 8.33
N LEU A 284 -4.59 -3.76 7.20
CA LEU A 284 -4.54 -5.22 7.14
C LEU A 284 -3.11 -5.63 6.79
N ALA A 285 -2.40 -6.20 7.77
CA ALA A 285 -1.04 -6.69 7.56
C ALA A 285 -1.01 -7.94 6.65
N GLY A 286 0.18 -8.37 6.25
CA GLY A 286 0.33 -9.44 5.26
C GLY A 286 -0.45 -10.72 5.58
N GLN A 287 -1.11 -11.28 4.56
CA GLN A 287 -1.86 -12.53 4.64
C GLN A 287 -3.07 -12.52 5.62
N VAL A 288 -3.60 -11.35 5.96
CA VAL A 288 -4.85 -11.25 6.73
C VAL A 288 -6.02 -11.74 5.87
N GLY A 289 -6.93 -12.49 6.48
CA GLY A 289 -8.19 -12.92 5.89
C GLY A 289 -9.39 -12.27 6.59
N LEU A 290 -10.26 -11.58 5.85
CA LEU A 290 -11.55 -11.10 6.36
C LEU A 290 -12.68 -12.03 5.89
N ALA A 291 -13.48 -12.50 6.82
CA ALA A 291 -14.66 -13.31 6.52
C ALA A 291 -15.75 -12.48 5.80
N ASN A 292 -16.71 -13.19 5.21
CA ASN A 292 -17.86 -12.57 4.55
C ASN A 292 -18.59 -11.60 5.51
N LYS A 293 -18.83 -10.38 5.03
CA LYS A 293 -19.47 -9.29 5.79
C LYS A 293 -18.76 -8.87 7.07
N ALA A 294 -17.49 -9.21 7.27
CA ALA A 294 -16.72 -8.71 8.40
C ALA A 294 -16.62 -7.17 8.35
N VAL A 295 -16.53 -6.57 9.54
CA VAL A 295 -16.46 -5.11 9.70
C VAL A 295 -15.18 -4.75 10.45
N MET A 296 -14.39 -3.85 9.87
CA MET A 296 -13.23 -3.22 10.51
C MET A 296 -13.54 -1.76 10.76
N GLY A 297 -13.59 -1.33 12.03
CA GLY A 297 -13.80 0.08 12.41
C GLY A 297 -12.64 0.98 11.99
N ASP A 298 -12.84 2.30 12.02
CA ASP A 298 -11.82 3.29 11.65
C ASP A 298 -10.49 3.06 12.39
N ARG A 299 -9.37 3.10 11.66
CA ARG A 299 -8.02 2.95 12.20
C ARG A 299 -7.77 1.65 12.97
N SER A 300 -8.62 0.66 12.81
CA SER A 300 -8.35 -0.68 13.35
C SER A 300 -7.25 -1.40 12.55
N ILE A 301 -6.55 -2.31 13.21
CA ILE A 301 -5.41 -3.02 12.64
C ILE A 301 -5.60 -4.52 12.83
N ALA A 302 -5.44 -5.30 11.75
CA ALA A 302 -5.30 -6.74 11.84
C ALA A 302 -3.83 -7.11 11.60
N SER A 303 -3.20 -7.75 12.58
CA SER A 303 -1.81 -8.23 12.50
C SER A 303 -1.66 -9.34 11.46
N SER A 304 -0.43 -9.54 10.98
CA SER A 304 -0.14 -10.52 9.91
C SER A 304 -0.76 -11.90 10.17
N LYS A 305 -1.34 -12.48 9.13
CA LYS A 305 -2.00 -13.80 9.11
C LYS A 305 -3.23 -13.93 10.02
N SER A 306 -3.77 -12.84 10.54
CA SER A 306 -5.00 -12.89 11.34
C SER A 306 -6.21 -13.25 10.48
N GLY A 307 -7.12 -14.07 11.05
CA GLY A 307 -8.42 -14.35 10.48
C GLY A 307 -9.51 -13.60 11.24
N VAL A 308 -10.16 -12.63 10.62
CA VAL A 308 -11.19 -11.80 11.26
C VAL A 308 -12.57 -12.30 10.86
N HIS A 309 -13.36 -12.69 11.89
CA HIS A 309 -14.75 -13.12 11.76
C HIS A 309 -15.64 -12.16 12.55
N GLY A 310 -16.42 -11.32 11.89
CA GLY A 310 -17.34 -10.38 12.55
C GLY A 310 -16.81 -8.96 12.61
N GLU A 311 -16.99 -8.27 13.73
CA GLU A 311 -16.72 -6.84 13.88
C GLU A 311 -15.50 -6.60 14.77
N VAL A 312 -14.65 -5.67 14.35
CA VAL A 312 -13.51 -5.11 15.10
C VAL A 312 -13.80 -3.63 15.32
N ALA A 313 -13.76 -3.16 16.56
CA ALA A 313 -14.07 -1.78 16.89
C ALA A 313 -13.00 -0.81 16.34
N ALA A 314 -13.38 0.48 16.24
CA ALA A 314 -12.45 1.51 15.78
C ALA A 314 -11.21 1.61 16.70
N GLY A 315 -10.03 1.71 16.12
CA GLY A 315 -8.74 1.79 16.81
C GLY A 315 -8.25 0.49 17.46
N GLU A 316 -9.02 -0.59 17.39
CA GLU A 316 -8.58 -1.89 17.94
C GLU A 316 -7.49 -2.53 17.09
N VAL A 317 -6.59 -3.24 17.76
CA VAL A 317 -5.58 -4.10 17.14
C VAL A 317 -5.90 -5.57 17.46
N VAL A 318 -6.17 -6.36 16.41
CA VAL A 318 -6.48 -7.78 16.57
C VAL A 318 -5.38 -8.66 16.00
N SER A 319 -5.16 -9.83 16.62
CA SER A 319 -4.15 -10.80 16.22
C SER A 319 -4.71 -12.21 16.37
N GLY A 320 -4.38 -13.11 15.45
CA GLY A 320 -4.79 -14.50 15.52
C GLY A 320 -3.79 -15.42 14.84
N TYR A 321 -2.55 -15.34 15.28
CA TYR A 321 -1.41 -16.17 14.89
C TYR A 321 -0.23 -15.74 15.77
N PRO A 322 0.61 -16.50 16.32
CA PRO A 322 2.05 -16.40 16.13
C PRO A 322 2.66 -17.74 15.83
N ALA A 323 3.72 -17.77 15.01
CA ALA A 323 4.61 -18.91 14.95
C ALA A 323 5.36 -19.03 16.29
N ILE A 324 5.30 -20.21 16.89
CA ILE A 324 6.05 -20.55 18.09
C ILE A 324 7.02 -21.70 17.77
N PRO A 325 8.07 -21.97 18.58
CA PRO A 325 8.98 -23.07 18.33
C PRO A 325 8.23 -24.38 18.05
N ASN A 326 8.60 -25.10 17.01
CA ASN A 326 7.84 -26.28 16.52
C ASN A 326 7.55 -27.30 17.63
N ARG A 327 8.54 -27.58 18.52
CA ARG A 327 8.36 -28.52 19.62
C ARG A 327 7.27 -28.07 20.61
N LEU A 328 7.14 -26.76 20.82
CA LEU A 328 6.08 -26.18 21.65
C LEU A 328 4.74 -26.26 20.92
N TRP A 329 4.71 -25.93 19.63
CA TRP A 329 3.51 -26.03 18.77
C TRP A 329 2.91 -27.45 18.80
N LEU A 330 3.73 -28.48 18.61
CA LEU A 330 3.27 -29.88 18.63
C LEU A 330 2.65 -30.27 19.98
N ARG A 331 3.24 -29.79 21.10
CA ARG A 331 2.68 -30.01 22.44
C ARG A 331 1.35 -29.27 22.63
N CYS A 332 1.25 -28.03 22.23
CA CYS A 332 0.02 -27.24 22.30
C CYS A 332 -1.08 -27.87 21.44
N SER A 333 -0.76 -28.26 20.20
CA SER A 333 -1.72 -28.88 19.27
C SER A 333 -2.26 -30.21 19.78
N ALA A 334 -1.45 -31.03 20.44
CA ALA A 334 -1.88 -32.28 21.05
C ALA A 334 -2.92 -32.09 22.17
N VAL A 335 -2.92 -30.94 22.83
CA VAL A 335 -3.83 -30.61 23.94
C VAL A 335 -5.03 -29.78 23.45
N PHE A 336 -4.91 -29.07 22.31
CA PHE A 336 -5.90 -28.11 21.83
C PHE A 336 -7.34 -28.68 21.82
N ASN A 337 -7.52 -29.86 21.22
CA ASN A 337 -8.84 -30.52 21.16
C ASN A 337 -9.37 -30.99 22.51
N LYS A 338 -8.53 -31.04 23.56
CA LYS A 338 -8.90 -31.43 24.93
C LYS A 338 -9.24 -30.22 25.82
N LEU A 339 -8.99 -28.98 25.33
CA LEU A 339 -9.25 -27.77 26.13
C LEU A 339 -10.68 -27.63 26.65
N PRO A 340 -11.77 -27.99 25.91
CA PRO A 340 -13.12 -27.93 26.43
C PRO A 340 -13.35 -28.87 27.63
N ASP A 341 -12.77 -30.07 27.59
CA ASP A 341 -12.88 -31.04 28.67
C ASP A 341 -12.04 -30.63 29.88
N LEU A 342 -10.84 -30.10 29.66
CA LEU A 342 -10.00 -29.55 30.73
C LEU A 342 -10.70 -28.38 31.42
N ALA A 343 -11.31 -27.48 30.66
CA ALA A 343 -12.08 -26.35 31.20
C ALA A 343 -13.30 -26.83 32.04
N ARG A 344 -13.94 -27.92 31.63
CA ARG A 344 -15.05 -28.55 32.39
C ARG A 344 -14.55 -29.13 33.70
N THR A 345 -13.45 -29.88 33.66
CA THR A 345 -12.83 -30.49 34.85
C THR A 345 -12.38 -29.43 35.85
N LEU A 346 -11.75 -28.34 35.38
CA LEU A 346 -11.34 -27.23 36.25
C LEU A 346 -12.53 -26.59 36.97
N ARG A 347 -13.62 -26.31 36.26
CA ARG A 347 -14.85 -25.77 36.86
C ARG A 347 -15.49 -26.72 37.89
N GLN A 348 -15.37 -28.03 37.70
CA GLN A 348 -15.83 -29.01 38.69
C GLN A 348 -14.98 -29.03 39.94
N LEU A 349 -13.66 -28.92 39.80
CA LEU A 349 -12.71 -28.82 40.90
C LEU A 349 -12.89 -27.54 41.73
N GLU A 350 -13.17 -26.41 41.06
CA GLU A 350 -13.48 -25.13 41.72
C GLU A 350 -14.75 -25.21 42.56
N LYS A 351 -15.81 -25.89 42.07
CA LYS A 351 -17.06 -26.09 42.81
C LYS A 351 -16.95 -27.07 43.95
N GLY A 352 -15.95 -27.93 43.98
CA GLY A 352 -15.71 -28.93 45.01
C GLY A 352 -14.69 -28.51 46.08
N ARG A 353 -14.17 -27.27 46.04
CA ARG A 353 -13.37 -26.73 47.15
C ARG A 353 -14.30 -26.27 48.27
N PRO A 354 -14.24 -26.85 49.48
CA PRO A 354 -14.83 -26.22 50.65
C PRO A 354 -14.09 -24.93 50.98
N ASP A 355 -14.84 -23.89 51.41
CA ASP A 355 -14.32 -22.61 51.88
C ASP A 355 -13.29 -22.78 53.01
#